data_fc3aad06b9102215ca54c87411ab9299
#
_entry.id   fc3aad06b9102215ca54c87411ab9299
#
_cell.length_a   1.000
_cell.length_b   1.000
_cell.length_c   1.000
_cell.angle_alpha   90.00
_cell.angle_beta   90.00
_cell.angle_gamma   90.00
#
_symmetry.space_group_name_H-M   'P 1'
#
loop_
_entity.id
_entity.type
_entity.pdbx_description
1 polymer ?
#
loop_
_entity_poly.entity_id
_entity_poly.type
_entity_poly.pdbx_seq_one_letter_code
_entity_poly.pdbx_strand_id
1 'polypeptide(L)'
;PIDDTPSLKQGVQPINYIKKIDGESVYGMSLGDAVDKMRGKVNTEINIKISRGDLEPFDIIIVRDRIKVQSVRARREGNAAYLRITSFNEKTESGLIKNMDKLVEEIGKDITGVILDLRNNPGGLLNQAVAVSDAFLDRGEIVSTRGRKKRGQQKFSATKGDISNGLPIVVLINGGSASASEIVAGALQDHKRAIIMGTTSFGKGSVQTIIPVQRDSAMRLTTARYYTPSGNSIQATGISPDITVKQAKIEELEPFSNRKESDLKGHLENPEESNKTLDEIKDKQDTSNIDTNNEKTDYQLNRALDLLEGIALYN
;
A
#
# COMPACT_ATOMS: atom_id res chain seq x y z
N PRO A 1 6.92 11.84 0.69
CA PRO A 1 6.41 12.36 -0.58
C PRO A 1 5.11 11.66 -0.96
N ILE A 2 4.28 12.34 -1.77
CA ILE A 2 3.08 11.77 -2.37
C ILE A 2 3.47 11.18 -3.72
N ASP A 3 2.90 10.02 -4.08
CA ASP A 3 3.20 9.34 -5.34
C ASP A 3 2.94 10.26 -6.57
N ASP A 4 3.74 10.12 -7.63
CA ASP A 4 3.74 10.93 -8.88
C ASP A 4 3.94 12.44 -8.70
N THR A 5 4.33 12.88 -7.53
CA THR A 5 4.64 14.29 -7.31
C THR A 5 6.05 14.65 -7.78
N PRO A 6 6.31 15.92 -8.08
CA PRO A 6 7.65 16.39 -8.41
C PRO A 6 8.72 16.00 -7.37
N SER A 7 8.37 16.02 -6.08
CA SER A 7 9.31 15.63 -5.02
C SER A 7 9.71 14.16 -5.10
N LEU A 8 8.76 13.24 -5.36
CA LEU A 8 9.07 11.82 -5.52
C LEU A 8 9.93 11.58 -6.77
N LYS A 9 9.58 12.23 -7.89
CA LYS A 9 10.33 12.12 -9.17
C LYS A 9 11.78 12.60 -9.03
N GLN A 10 12.04 13.58 -8.16
CA GLN A 10 13.37 14.05 -7.84
C GLN A 10 14.08 13.22 -6.75
N GLY A 11 13.52 12.08 -6.37
CA GLY A 11 14.15 11.13 -5.47
C GLY A 11 14.02 11.44 -3.98
N VAL A 12 13.10 12.33 -3.57
CA VAL A 12 12.74 12.46 -2.14
C VAL A 12 12.06 11.16 -1.70
N GLN A 13 12.53 10.58 -0.61
CA GLN A 13 12.03 9.31 -0.06
C GLN A 13 11.28 9.55 1.26
N PRO A 14 10.40 8.61 1.67
CA PRO A 14 9.88 8.61 3.03
C PRO A 14 11.01 8.65 4.07
N ILE A 15 10.76 9.32 5.20
CA ILE A 15 11.73 9.46 6.32
C ILE A 15 12.97 10.31 5.97
N ASN A 16 12.98 11.04 4.84
CA ASN A 16 14.00 12.06 4.63
C ASN A 16 13.74 13.29 5.53
N TYR A 17 14.79 13.80 6.17
CA TYR A 17 14.70 15.01 7.00
C TYR A 17 15.07 16.22 6.16
N ILE A 18 14.18 17.21 6.06
CA ILE A 18 14.48 18.49 5.44
C ILE A 18 15.33 19.32 6.42
N LYS A 19 16.49 19.77 5.99
CA LYS A 19 17.42 20.59 6.79
C LYS A 19 17.34 22.06 6.40
N LYS A 20 17.17 22.36 5.09
CA LYS A 20 17.07 23.73 4.58
C LYS A 20 16.04 23.81 3.47
N ILE A 21 15.43 24.96 3.30
CA ILE A 21 14.53 25.35 2.21
C ILE A 21 15.06 26.65 1.62
N ASP A 22 15.42 26.65 0.32
CA ASP A 22 16.02 27.79 -0.39
C ASP A 22 17.20 28.43 0.40
N GLY A 23 18.06 27.57 0.99
CA GLY A 23 19.22 27.96 1.77
C GLY A 23 18.95 28.30 3.24
N GLU A 24 17.69 28.53 3.65
CA GLU A 24 17.30 28.84 5.02
C GLU A 24 17.09 27.57 5.86
N SER A 25 17.62 27.55 7.08
CA SER A 25 17.49 26.42 8.00
C SER A 25 16.04 26.27 8.47
N VAL A 26 15.52 25.03 8.47
CA VAL A 26 14.19 24.72 9.03
C VAL A 26 14.22 24.54 10.56
N TYR A 27 15.40 24.60 11.17
CA TYR A 27 15.53 24.47 12.63
C TYR A 27 14.83 25.63 13.33
N GLY A 28 13.89 25.30 14.22
CA GLY A 28 13.08 26.29 14.93
C GLY A 28 11.84 26.80 14.17
N MET A 29 11.63 26.39 12.90
CA MET A 29 10.40 26.70 12.18
C MET A 29 9.27 25.80 12.67
N SER A 30 8.04 26.33 12.69
CA SER A 30 6.85 25.48 12.80
C SER A 30 6.64 24.67 11.50
N LEU A 31 5.91 23.56 11.61
CA LEU A 31 5.54 22.77 10.41
C LEU A 31 4.77 23.63 9.39
N GLY A 32 3.92 24.56 9.87
CA GLY A 32 3.16 25.49 9.02
C GLY A 32 4.08 26.39 8.22
N ASP A 33 5.04 27.04 8.88
CA ASP A 33 5.99 27.95 8.22
C ASP A 33 6.82 27.21 7.17
N ALA A 34 7.28 25.99 7.48
CA ALA A 34 8.04 25.18 6.54
C ALA A 34 7.18 24.78 5.31
N VAL A 35 5.90 24.42 5.53
CA VAL A 35 4.96 24.09 4.44
C VAL A 35 4.68 25.33 3.58
N ASP A 36 4.49 26.49 4.17
CA ASP A 36 4.22 27.75 3.44
C ASP A 36 5.43 28.16 2.59
N LYS A 37 6.66 27.97 3.10
CA LYS A 37 7.88 28.16 2.31
C LYS A 37 8.01 27.17 1.17
N MET A 38 7.61 25.92 1.37
CA MET A 38 7.64 24.90 0.31
C MET A 38 6.60 25.17 -0.79
N ARG A 39 5.49 25.80 -0.47
CA ARG A 39 4.47 26.19 -1.44
C ARG A 39 4.94 27.34 -2.31
N GLY A 40 4.36 27.49 -3.50
CA GLY A 40 4.66 28.58 -4.42
C GLY A 40 3.91 28.45 -5.74
N LYS A 41 4.21 29.37 -6.67
CA LYS A 41 3.62 29.37 -8.00
C LYS A 41 4.05 28.11 -8.78
N VAL A 42 3.16 27.56 -9.59
CA VAL A 42 3.48 26.47 -10.53
C VAL A 42 4.62 26.89 -11.45
N ASN A 43 5.47 25.93 -11.80
CA ASN A 43 6.69 26.11 -12.60
C ASN A 43 7.80 26.96 -11.95
N THR A 44 7.73 27.24 -10.65
CA THR A 44 8.87 27.81 -9.91
C THR A 44 9.68 26.71 -9.25
N GLU A 45 10.98 26.92 -9.15
CA GLU A 45 11.89 26.00 -8.48
C GLU A 45 11.92 26.24 -6.97
N ILE A 46 12.22 25.18 -6.21
CA ILE A 46 12.56 25.21 -4.81
C ILE A 46 13.76 24.30 -4.59
N ASN A 47 14.73 24.79 -3.84
CA ASN A 47 15.87 23.99 -3.40
C ASN A 47 15.64 23.50 -1.96
N ILE A 48 15.64 22.19 -1.75
CA ILE A 48 15.58 21.58 -0.44
C ILE A 48 16.84 20.78 -0.15
N LYS A 49 17.48 21.06 0.99
CA LYS A 49 18.57 20.23 1.52
C LYS A 49 17.99 19.15 2.41
N ILE A 50 18.23 17.90 2.08
CA ILE A 50 17.73 16.75 2.82
C ILE A 50 18.87 15.93 3.42
N SER A 51 18.57 15.24 4.55
CA SER A 51 19.39 14.20 5.15
C SER A 51 18.69 12.86 5.02
N ARG A 52 19.43 11.81 4.65
CA ARG A 52 18.92 10.44 4.44
C ARG A 52 19.86 9.45 5.11
N GLY A 53 19.45 8.90 6.25
CA GLY A 53 20.28 7.97 7.02
C GLY A 53 21.65 8.55 7.28
N ASP A 54 22.69 7.77 7.03
CA ASP A 54 24.09 8.15 7.26
C ASP A 54 24.75 8.91 6.09
N LEU A 55 23.98 9.24 5.05
CA LEU A 55 24.49 10.00 3.91
C LEU A 55 24.69 11.47 4.29
N GLU A 56 25.74 12.09 3.72
CA GLU A 56 25.92 13.54 3.82
C GLU A 56 24.71 14.27 3.27
N PRO A 57 24.26 15.36 3.93
CA PRO A 57 23.12 16.14 3.46
C PRO A 57 23.36 16.72 2.07
N PHE A 58 22.41 16.49 1.16
CA PHE A 58 22.49 16.90 -0.24
C PHE A 58 21.28 17.75 -0.67
N ASP A 59 21.46 18.53 -1.71
CA ASP A 59 20.45 19.45 -2.24
C ASP A 59 19.63 18.76 -3.33
N ILE A 60 18.31 19.02 -3.34
CA ILE A 60 17.37 18.59 -4.38
C ILE A 60 16.60 19.80 -4.88
N ILE A 61 16.63 20.02 -6.19
CA ILE A 61 15.82 21.05 -6.85
C ILE A 61 14.52 20.42 -7.31
N ILE A 62 13.39 20.99 -6.91
CA ILE A 62 12.04 20.53 -7.26
C ILE A 62 11.32 21.66 -7.98
N VAL A 63 10.81 21.39 -9.19
CA VAL A 63 9.91 22.30 -9.87
C VAL A 63 8.50 22.13 -9.33
N ARG A 64 7.91 23.20 -8.79
CA ARG A 64 6.55 23.18 -8.23
C ARG A 64 5.52 22.93 -9.31
N ASP A 65 4.55 22.09 -9.02
CA ASP A 65 3.46 21.75 -9.91
C ASP A 65 2.13 21.65 -9.14
N ARG A 66 1.01 21.64 -9.87
CA ARG A 66 -0.30 21.42 -9.29
C ARG A 66 -0.47 19.94 -8.95
N ILE A 67 -0.38 19.63 -7.66
CA ILE A 67 -0.51 18.26 -7.16
C ILE A 67 -1.97 17.81 -7.28
N LYS A 68 -2.25 16.89 -8.20
CA LYS A 68 -3.53 16.18 -8.28
C LYS A 68 -3.40 14.89 -7.48
N VAL A 69 -3.83 14.93 -6.22
CA VAL A 69 -3.81 13.74 -5.37
C VAL A 69 -4.89 12.78 -5.86
N GLN A 70 -4.48 11.72 -6.53
CA GLN A 70 -5.34 10.56 -6.76
C GLN A 70 -5.22 9.66 -5.53
N SER A 71 -6.33 9.50 -4.79
CA SER A 71 -6.35 8.69 -3.58
C SER A 71 -6.28 7.20 -3.86
N VAL A 72 -6.73 6.77 -5.04
CA VAL A 72 -6.68 5.37 -5.48
C VAL A 72 -5.95 5.28 -6.81
N ARG A 73 -5.01 4.37 -6.89
CA ARG A 73 -4.28 3.98 -8.10
C ARG A 73 -4.46 2.51 -8.33
N ALA A 74 -4.48 2.13 -9.57
CA ALA A 74 -4.70 0.76 -9.97
C ALA A 74 -3.83 0.39 -11.16
N ARG A 75 -3.37 -0.84 -11.17
CA ARG A 75 -2.70 -1.45 -12.31
C ARG A 75 -2.83 -2.97 -12.25
N ARG A 76 -2.68 -3.61 -13.37
CA ARG A 76 -2.53 -5.04 -13.45
C ARG A 76 -1.11 -5.43 -13.00
N GLU A 77 -0.99 -6.46 -12.16
CA GLU A 77 0.27 -7.08 -11.75
C GLU A 77 0.16 -8.60 -12.02
N GLY A 78 0.75 -9.06 -13.11
CA GLY A 78 0.48 -10.42 -13.58
C GLY A 78 -1.01 -10.64 -13.81
N ASN A 79 -1.61 -11.59 -13.10
CA ASN A 79 -3.05 -11.84 -13.09
C ASN A 79 -3.74 -11.31 -11.82
N ALA A 80 -3.08 -10.49 -11.01
CA ALA A 80 -3.67 -9.85 -9.85
C ALA A 80 -4.11 -8.40 -10.12
N ALA A 81 -5.21 -8.00 -9.49
CA ALA A 81 -5.66 -6.61 -9.45
C ALA A 81 -4.93 -5.87 -8.33
N TYR A 82 -3.99 -4.99 -8.67
CA TYR A 82 -3.30 -4.15 -7.69
C TYR A 82 -3.99 -2.81 -7.53
N LEU A 83 -4.42 -2.53 -6.30
CA LEU A 83 -5.10 -1.30 -5.88
C LEU A 83 -4.31 -0.65 -4.74
N ARG A 84 -3.80 0.56 -4.95
CA ARG A 84 -3.09 1.32 -3.94
C ARG A 84 -3.92 2.51 -3.47
N ILE A 85 -4.20 2.58 -2.18
CA ILE A 85 -4.83 3.74 -1.56
C ILE A 85 -3.75 4.56 -0.85
N THR A 86 -3.54 5.79 -1.31
CA THR A 86 -2.50 6.69 -0.77
C THR A 86 -3.01 7.58 0.36
N SER A 87 -4.32 7.83 0.41
CA SER A 87 -5.00 8.59 1.47
C SER A 87 -6.51 8.37 1.38
N PHE A 88 -7.24 8.61 2.47
CA PHE A 88 -8.69 8.49 2.49
C PHE A 88 -9.35 9.88 2.38
N ASN A 89 -9.86 10.21 1.20
CA ASN A 89 -10.61 11.43 0.91
C ASN A 89 -11.98 11.10 0.29
N GLU A 90 -12.83 12.09 0.04
CA GLU A 90 -14.21 11.93 -0.44
C GLU A 90 -14.35 11.12 -1.75
N LYS A 91 -13.26 10.94 -2.51
CA LYS A 91 -13.26 10.22 -3.79
C LYS A 91 -12.67 8.82 -3.69
N THR A 92 -12.30 8.36 -2.49
CA THR A 92 -11.56 7.09 -2.33
C THR A 92 -12.43 5.89 -2.65
N GLU A 93 -13.65 5.81 -2.10
CA GLU A 93 -14.60 4.73 -2.39
C GLU A 93 -14.93 4.63 -3.88
N SER A 94 -15.40 5.74 -4.45
CA SER A 94 -15.78 5.78 -5.88
C SER A 94 -14.60 5.49 -6.80
N GLY A 95 -13.40 5.94 -6.41
CA GLY A 95 -12.16 5.62 -7.11
C GLY A 95 -11.78 4.14 -7.01
N LEU A 96 -11.96 3.52 -5.84
CA LEU A 96 -11.73 2.10 -5.62
C LEU A 96 -12.62 1.24 -6.49
N ILE A 97 -13.94 1.45 -6.42
CA ILE A 97 -14.94 0.69 -7.20
C ILE A 97 -14.64 0.81 -8.70
N LYS A 98 -14.52 2.04 -9.22
CA LYS A 98 -14.23 2.28 -10.63
C LYS A 98 -12.96 1.58 -11.12
N ASN A 99 -11.90 1.60 -10.32
CA ASN A 99 -10.64 0.96 -10.69
C ASN A 99 -10.70 -0.55 -10.58
N MET A 100 -11.46 -1.09 -9.61
CA MET A 100 -11.69 -2.53 -9.50
C MET A 100 -12.46 -3.06 -10.70
N ASP A 101 -13.57 -2.43 -11.09
CA ASP A 101 -14.36 -2.79 -12.26
C ASP A 101 -13.49 -2.83 -13.53
N LYS A 102 -12.67 -1.77 -13.71
CA LYS A 102 -11.75 -1.69 -14.86
C LYS A 102 -10.76 -2.86 -14.88
N LEU A 103 -10.16 -3.20 -13.73
CA LEU A 103 -9.18 -4.29 -13.64
C LEU A 103 -9.83 -5.66 -13.85
N VAL A 104 -11.04 -5.87 -13.33
CA VAL A 104 -11.80 -7.11 -13.57
C VAL A 104 -12.10 -7.26 -15.06
N GLU A 105 -12.49 -6.18 -15.74
CA GLU A 105 -12.72 -6.20 -17.19
C GLU A 105 -11.44 -6.46 -17.99
N GLU A 106 -10.31 -5.83 -17.59
CA GLU A 106 -9.01 -5.93 -18.27
C GLU A 106 -8.36 -7.31 -18.10
N ILE A 107 -8.42 -7.90 -16.89
CA ILE A 107 -7.78 -9.19 -16.60
C ILE A 107 -8.69 -10.36 -17.03
N GLY A 108 -9.99 -10.18 -16.88
CA GLY A 108 -10.99 -11.18 -17.25
C GLY A 108 -11.00 -12.38 -16.31
N LYS A 109 -11.14 -13.58 -16.89
CA LYS A 109 -11.33 -14.84 -16.13
C LYS A 109 -10.07 -15.34 -15.41
N ASP A 110 -8.91 -14.83 -15.81
CA ASP A 110 -7.61 -15.29 -15.28
C ASP A 110 -7.21 -14.55 -13.99
N ILE A 111 -8.10 -13.72 -13.46
CA ILE A 111 -7.83 -12.94 -12.23
C ILE A 111 -7.62 -13.87 -11.03
N THR A 112 -6.43 -13.82 -10.44
CA THR A 112 -6.03 -14.67 -9.30
C THR A 112 -6.40 -14.07 -7.95
N GLY A 113 -6.59 -12.75 -7.86
CA GLY A 113 -6.94 -12.08 -6.63
C GLY A 113 -6.70 -10.58 -6.64
N VAL A 114 -6.82 -9.97 -5.47
CA VAL A 114 -6.70 -8.52 -5.25
C VAL A 114 -5.57 -8.23 -4.27
N ILE A 115 -4.70 -7.28 -4.61
CA ILE A 115 -3.73 -6.70 -3.68
C ILE A 115 -4.19 -5.28 -3.34
N LEU A 116 -4.51 -5.04 -2.07
CA LEU A 116 -4.85 -3.73 -1.54
C LEU A 116 -3.64 -3.14 -0.79
N ASP A 117 -2.94 -2.21 -1.41
CA ASP A 117 -1.74 -1.60 -0.82
C ASP A 117 -2.08 -0.34 -0.02
N LEU A 118 -1.92 -0.44 1.30
CA LEU A 118 -2.11 0.63 2.28
C LEU A 118 -0.77 1.11 2.88
N ARG A 119 0.36 0.68 2.36
CA ARG A 119 1.68 1.09 2.86
C ARG A 119 1.88 2.59 2.72
N ASN A 120 2.47 3.21 3.74
CA ASN A 120 2.72 4.66 3.82
C ASN A 120 1.45 5.53 3.68
N ASN A 121 0.27 4.98 3.94
CA ASN A 121 -0.98 5.71 3.94
C ASN A 121 -1.31 6.19 5.37
N PRO A 122 -1.23 7.49 5.68
CA PRO A 122 -1.43 8.03 7.03
C PRO A 122 -2.91 8.04 7.46
N GLY A 123 -3.81 7.54 6.61
CA GLY A 123 -5.25 7.52 6.85
C GLY A 123 -6.00 8.67 6.15
N GLY A 124 -7.01 9.18 6.82
CA GLY A 124 -7.88 10.25 6.34
C GLY A 124 -9.29 10.15 6.92
N LEU A 125 -10.31 10.29 6.08
CA LEU A 125 -11.71 10.35 6.49
C LEU A 125 -12.21 8.98 6.99
N LEU A 126 -12.82 8.96 8.16
CA LEU A 126 -13.42 7.75 8.76
C LEU A 126 -14.51 7.14 7.87
N ASN A 127 -15.43 7.96 7.35
CA ASN A 127 -16.49 7.48 6.47
C ASN A 127 -15.94 6.78 5.22
N GLN A 128 -14.80 7.20 4.72
CA GLN A 128 -14.16 6.54 3.58
C GLN A 128 -13.44 5.24 3.98
N ALA A 129 -12.90 5.15 5.19
CA ALA A 129 -12.39 3.87 5.69
C ALA A 129 -13.54 2.85 5.86
N VAL A 130 -14.68 3.30 6.38
CA VAL A 130 -15.89 2.47 6.49
C VAL A 130 -16.35 2.02 5.10
N ALA A 131 -16.50 2.94 4.14
CA ALA A 131 -16.96 2.63 2.80
C ALA A 131 -16.00 1.68 2.04
N VAL A 132 -14.68 1.86 2.17
CA VAL A 132 -13.68 0.95 1.59
C VAL A 132 -13.74 -0.43 2.23
N SER A 133 -13.93 -0.52 3.55
CA SER A 133 -14.11 -1.82 4.21
C SER A 133 -15.41 -2.50 3.81
N ASP A 134 -16.49 -1.72 3.71
CA ASP A 134 -17.82 -2.16 3.28
C ASP A 134 -17.78 -2.76 1.87
N ALA A 135 -17.02 -2.14 0.97
CA ALA A 135 -16.86 -2.61 -0.41
C ALA A 135 -16.30 -4.05 -0.54
N PHE A 136 -15.65 -4.59 0.49
CA PHE A 136 -15.11 -5.94 0.51
C PHE A 136 -15.80 -6.88 1.52
N LEU A 137 -16.83 -6.42 2.24
CA LEU A 137 -17.51 -7.18 3.27
C LEU A 137 -19.01 -7.23 2.99
N ASP A 138 -19.62 -8.40 3.19
CA ASP A 138 -21.07 -8.57 3.02
C ASP A 138 -21.87 -8.25 4.30
N ARG A 139 -21.23 -8.28 5.46
CA ARG A 139 -21.89 -8.12 6.77
C ARG A 139 -20.89 -7.98 7.91
N GLY A 140 -21.38 -7.55 9.04
CA GLY A 140 -20.65 -7.50 10.31
C GLY A 140 -20.16 -6.09 10.66
N GLU A 141 -19.62 -5.95 11.86
CA GLU A 141 -19.05 -4.68 12.34
C GLU A 141 -17.75 -4.39 11.59
N ILE A 142 -17.53 -3.16 11.14
CA ILE A 142 -16.29 -2.69 10.53
C ILE A 142 -15.39 -2.08 11.60
N VAL A 143 -15.94 -1.16 12.37
CA VAL A 143 -15.22 -0.44 13.42
C VAL A 143 -16.20 0.09 14.46
N SER A 144 -15.79 0.15 15.72
CA SER A 144 -16.52 0.88 16.74
C SER A 144 -15.66 1.97 17.37
N THR A 145 -16.33 3.04 17.85
CA THR A 145 -15.70 4.11 18.60
C THR A 145 -16.18 4.06 20.06
N ARG A 146 -15.24 4.13 21.00
CA ARG A 146 -15.56 4.15 22.42
C ARG A 146 -14.91 5.37 23.07
N GLY A 147 -15.75 6.26 23.57
CA GLY A 147 -15.34 7.44 24.32
C GLY A 147 -15.41 7.23 25.84
N ARG A 148 -15.16 8.31 26.57
CA ARG A 148 -15.21 8.31 28.06
C ARG A 148 -16.60 7.94 28.61
N LYS A 149 -17.67 8.32 27.90
CA LYS A 149 -19.06 8.00 28.29
C LYS A 149 -19.63 6.95 27.35
N LYS A 150 -20.35 5.95 27.88
CA LYS A 150 -21.00 4.90 27.07
C LYS A 150 -22.00 5.45 26.02
N ARG A 151 -22.62 6.59 26.29
CA ARG A 151 -23.59 7.24 25.37
C ARG A 151 -22.99 7.77 24.06
N GLY A 152 -21.67 7.77 23.88
CA GLY A 152 -21.03 8.26 22.65
C GLY A 152 -20.40 7.14 21.82
N GLN A 153 -20.75 5.88 22.07
CA GLN A 153 -20.25 4.77 21.26
C GLN A 153 -20.99 4.73 19.93
N GLN A 154 -20.23 4.65 18.84
CA GLN A 154 -20.75 4.44 17.51
C GLN A 154 -20.22 3.13 16.96
N LYS A 155 -21.05 2.42 16.22
CA LYS A 155 -20.70 1.20 15.49
C LYS A 155 -21.00 1.40 14.03
N PHE A 156 -20.06 1.01 13.19
CA PHE A 156 -20.21 1.01 11.75
C PHE A 156 -20.18 -0.43 11.28
N SER A 157 -21.18 -0.79 10.49
CA SER A 157 -21.36 -2.17 10.02
C SER A 157 -21.40 -2.22 8.51
N ALA A 158 -20.96 -3.32 7.94
CA ALA A 158 -20.99 -3.59 6.52
C ALA A 158 -22.42 -3.86 6.02
N THR A 159 -22.63 -3.49 4.78
CA THR A 159 -23.84 -3.80 3.98
C THR A 159 -23.49 -4.88 2.97
N LYS A 160 -24.49 -5.51 2.38
CA LYS A 160 -24.27 -6.58 1.42
C LYS A 160 -23.65 -6.07 0.12
N GLY A 161 -22.53 -6.63 -0.28
CA GLY A 161 -21.91 -6.36 -1.58
C GLY A 161 -20.39 -6.39 -1.53
N ASP A 162 -19.77 -7.45 -2.08
CA ASP A 162 -18.32 -7.59 -2.21
C ASP A 162 -17.89 -7.33 -3.65
N ILE A 163 -17.21 -6.20 -3.90
CA ILE A 163 -16.76 -5.79 -5.24
C ILE A 163 -15.72 -6.75 -5.86
N SER A 164 -15.07 -7.56 -5.04
CA SER A 164 -14.12 -8.57 -5.52
C SER A 164 -14.77 -9.90 -5.87
N ASN A 165 -16.08 -10.04 -5.68
CA ASN A 165 -16.82 -11.28 -5.95
C ASN A 165 -16.20 -12.53 -5.30
N GLY A 166 -15.69 -12.38 -4.07
CA GLY A 166 -15.10 -13.49 -3.32
C GLY A 166 -13.65 -13.81 -3.68
N LEU A 167 -13.02 -13.10 -4.59
CA LEU A 167 -11.60 -13.29 -4.90
C LEU A 167 -10.72 -13.16 -3.64
N PRO A 168 -9.62 -13.92 -3.54
CA PRO A 168 -8.64 -13.75 -2.47
C PRO A 168 -8.11 -12.32 -2.41
N ILE A 169 -7.93 -11.80 -1.19
CA ILE A 169 -7.40 -10.45 -0.98
C ILE A 169 -6.15 -10.52 -0.09
N VAL A 170 -5.10 -9.84 -0.52
CA VAL A 170 -3.92 -9.55 0.31
C VAL A 170 -3.84 -8.05 0.57
N VAL A 171 -3.78 -7.64 1.83
CA VAL A 171 -3.61 -6.23 2.22
C VAL A 171 -2.18 -6.00 2.64
N LEU A 172 -1.49 -5.07 2.00
CA LEU A 172 -0.12 -4.67 2.35
C LEU A 172 -0.14 -3.50 3.33
N ILE A 173 0.53 -3.64 4.48
CA ILE A 173 0.70 -2.60 5.49
C ILE A 173 2.16 -2.43 5.92
N ASN A 174 2.48 -1.26 6.46
CA ASN A 174 3.77 -0.99 7.12
C ASN A 174 3.63 0.06 8.23
N GLY A 175 4.71 0.40 8.89
CA GLY A 175 4.73 1.43 9.93
C GLY A 175 4.25 2.83 9.51
N GLY A 176 4.07 3.09 8.22
CA GLY A 176 3.44 4.30 7.69
C GLY A 176 1.93 4.20 7.47
N SER A 177 1.35 3.00 7.65
CA SER A 177 -0.10 2.76 7.59
C SER A 177 -0.73 3.18 8.90
N ALA A 178 -1.63 4.18 8.89
CA ALA A 178 -2.18 4.74 10.12
C ALA A 178 -3.69 5.04 10.04
N SER A 179 -4.38 5.04 11.19
CA SER A 179 -5.76 5.53 11.35
C SER A 179 -6.77 4.81 10.43
N ALA A 180 -7.29 5.48 9.37
CA ALA A 180 -8.23 4.90 8.40
C ALA A 180 -7.67 3.62 7.75
N SER A 181 -6.38 3.56 7.44
CA SER A 181 -5.72 2.36 6.90
C SER A 181 -5.77 1.20 7.88
N GLU A 182 -5.61 1.50 9.17
CA GLU A 182 -5.67 0.49 10.24
C GLU A 182 -7.10 0.00 10.49
N ILE A 183 -8.09 0.85 10.27
CA ILE A 183 -9.51 0.45 10.31
C ILE A 183 -9.80 -0.56 9.21
N VAL A 184 -9.38 -0.28 7.97
CA VAL A 184 -9.58 -1.19 6.83
C VAL A 184 -8.85 -2.51 7.06
N ALA A 185 -7.55 -2.46 7.39
CA ALA A 185 -6.76 -3.67 7.62
C ALA A 185 -7.33 -4.52 8.77
N GLY A 186 -7.67 -3.90 9.91
CA GLY A 186 -8.22 -4.61 11.06
C GLY A 186 -9.61 -5.19 10.81
N ALA A 187 -10.47 -4.48 10.07
CA ALA A 187 -11.79 -4.99 9.70
C ALA A 187 -11.67 -6.23 8.80
N LEU A 188 -10.87 -6.16 7.73
CA LEU A 188 -10.69 -7.28 6.80
C LEU A 188 -9.97 -8.47 7.44
N GLN A 189 -9.03 -8.22 8.38
CA GLN A 189 -8.36 -9.24 9.16
C GLN A 189 -9.32 -9.99 10.09
N ASP A 190 -10.06 -9.26 10.93
CA ASP A 190 -10.97 -9.84 11.91
C ASP A 190 -12.10 -10.67 11.26
N HIS A 191 -12.56 -10.23 10.07
CA HIS A 191 -13.53 -10.99 9.26
C HIS A 191 -12.90 -12.13 8.47
N LYS A 192 -11.58 -12.31 8.53
CA LYS A 192 -10.83 -13.28 7.69
C LYS A 192 -11.12 -13.11 6.19
N ARG A 193 -11.44 -11.87 5.79
CA ARG A 193 -11.72 -11.57 4.39
C ARG A 193 -10.44 -11.36 3.58
N ALA A 194 -9.38 -10.90 4.24
CA ALA A 194 -8.07 -10.68 3.62
C ALA A 194 -6.94 -11.19 4.51
N ILE A 195 -5.84 -11.55 3.88
CA ILE A 195 -4.57 -11.83 4.56
C ILE A 195 -3.80 -10.52 4.65
N ILE A 196 -3.44 -10.12 5.86
CA ILE A 196 -2.66 -8.90 6.10
C ILE A 196 -1.17 -9.25 6.06
N MET A 197 -0.43 -8.59 5.17
CA MET A 197 0.98 -8.85 4.95
C MET A 197 1.83 -7.58 5.08
N GLY A 198 3.06 -7.72 5.55
CA GLY A 198 4.02 -6.62 5.66
C GLY A 198 4.61 -6.48 7.05
N THR A 199 4.60 -5.29 7.62
CA THR A 199 5.05 -5.01 8.99
C THR A 199 3.97 -4.31 9.78
N THR A 200 4.05 -4.38 11.12
CA THR A 200 3.07 -3.75 12.02
C THR A 200 2.83 -2.29 11.66
N SER A 201 1.56 -1.89 11.67
CA SER A 201 1.12 -0.54 11.36
C SER A 201 1.47 0.46 12.47
N PHE A 202 1.14 1.73 12.29
CA PHE A 202 1.57 2.83 13.16
C PHE A 202 0.95 2.82 14.56
N GLY A 203 -0.32 2.43 14.70
CA GLY A 203 -1.02 2.42 15.99
C GLY A 203 -1.73 3.73 16.33
N LYS A 204 -2.33 4.42 15.34
CA LYS A 204 -3.16 5.60 15.59
C LYS A 204 -4.64 5.25 15.72
N GLY A 205 -5.06 4.86 16.91
CA GLY A 205 -6.44 4.52 17.24
C GLY A 205 -7.27 5.66 17.85
N SER A 206 -6.81 6.91 17.80
CA SER A 206 -7.51 8.05 18.41
C SER A 206 -8.49 8.73 17.45
N VAL A 207 -9.72 8.98 17.93
CA VAL A 207 -10.76 9.77 17.26
C VAL A 207 -10.60 11.22 17.65
N GLN A 208 -10.41 12.10 16.68
CA GLN A 208 -10.32 13.54 16.90
C GLN A 208 -11.60 14.23 16.42
N THR A 209 -12.20 15.01 17.31
CA THR A 209 -13.40 15.82 17.01
C THR A 209 -13.00 17.29 16.92
N ILE A 210 -13.45 17.96 15.86
CA ILE A 210 -13.31 19.41 15.72
C ILE A 210 -14.54 20.04 16.33
N ILE A 211 -14.36 20.81 17.40
CA ILE A 211 -15.40 21.50 18.12
C ILE A 211 -15.29 22.99 17.78
N PRO A 212 -16.27 23.57 17.07
CA PRO A 212 -16.31 25.01 16.86
C PRO A 212 -16.33 25.73 18.24
N VAL A 213 -15.46 26.72 18.40
CA VAL A 213 -15.47 27.62 19.52
C VAL A 213 -16.06 28.95 19.05
N GLN A 214 -15.89 30.06 19.68
CA GLN A 214 -16.46 31.31 19.21
C GLN A 214 -15.81 31.83 17.92
N ARG A 215 -16.61 32.39 16.99
CA ARG A 215 -16.22 32.99 15.70
C ARG A 215 -15.41 32.02 14.82
N ASP A 216 -14.25 32.41 14.30
CA ASP A 216 -13.44 31.67 13.32
C ASP A 216 -12.46 30.67 13.96
N SER A 217 -12.72 30.24 15.21
CA SER A 217 -11.85 29.34 15.96
C SER A 217 -12.49 27.96 16.15
N ALA A 218 -11.68 26.92 16.08
CA ALA A 218 -12.09 25.55 16.39
C ALA A 218 -11.04 24.85 17.23
N MET A 219 -11.48 23.99 18.14
CA MET A 219 -10.64 23.17 18.98
C MET A 219 -10.66 21.71 18.50
N ARG A 220 -9.49 21.10 18.35
CA ARG A 220 -9.36 19.68 18.03
C ARG A 220 -9.07 18.89 19.29
N LEU A 221 -9.98 18.01 19.67
CA LEU A 221 -9.84 17.18 20.88
C LEU A 221 -9.92 15.69 20.52
N THR A 222 -9.13 14.88 21.19
CA THR A 222 -9.31 13.41 21.19
C THR A 222 -10.48 13.06 22.11
N THR A 223 -11.56 12.51 21.52
CA THR A 223 -12.82 12.22 22.22
C THR A 223 -13.11 10.74 22.39
N ALA A 224 -12.51 9.88 21.57
CA ALA A 224 -12.75 8.45 21.58
C ALA A 224 -11.54 7.68 21.01
N ARG A 225 -11.62 6.34 21.08
CA ARG A 225 -10.69 5.41 20.44
C ARG A 225 -11.42 4.50 19.48
N TYR A 226 -10.72 4.06 18.42
CA TYR A 226 -11.18 3.04 17.50
C TYR A 226 -10.90 1.65 18.04
N TYR A 227 -11.84 0.74 17.78
CA TYR A 227 -11.75 -0.67 18.08
C TYR A 227 -12.12 -1.48 16.84
N THR A 228 -11.37 -2.54 16.59
CA THR A 228 -11.67 -3.48 15.51
C THR A 228 -12.90 -4.31 15.83
N PRO A 229 -13.48 -5.08 14.89
CA PRO A 229 -14.63 -5.95 15.14
C PRO A 229 -14.43 -6.93 16.31
N SER A 230 -13.23 -7.47 16.48
CA SER A 230 -12.87 -8.34 17.62
C SER A 230 -12.79 -7.61 18.96
N GLY A 231 -12.91 -6.27 18.95
CA GLY A 231 -12.85 -5.43 20.15
C GLY A 231 -11.45 -5.01 20.59
N ASN A 232 -10.44 -5.25 19.75
CA ASN A 232 -9.07 -4.84 20.01
C ASN A 232 -8.88 -3.35 19.75
N SER A 233 -8.15 -2.66 20.66
CA SER A 233 -7.81 -1.24 20.47
C SER A 233 -6.63 -1.11 19.51
N ILE A 234 -6.77 -0.25 18.49
CA ILE A 234 -5.68 0.09 17.55
C ILE A 234 -4.63 0.98 18.24
N GLN A 235 -5.02 1.73 19.28
CA GLN A 235 -4.18 2.77 19.89
C GLN A 235 -2.89 2.21 20.48
N ALA A 236 -1.75 2.69 19.99
CA ALA A 236 -0.38 2.36 20.39
C ALA A 236 0.07 0.90 20.09
N THR A 237 -0.81 0.06 19.55
CA THR A 237 -0.51 -1.33 19.19
C THR A 237 -0.43 -1.53 17.68
N GLY A 238 -1.25 -0.80 16.91
CA GLY A 238 -1.40 -0.99 15.47
C GLY A 238 -2.10 -2.31 15.12
N ILE A 239 -2.01 -2.64 13.85
CA ILE A 239 -2.44 -3.92 13.28
C ILE A 239 -1.18 -4.75 13.01
N SER A 240 -1.09 -5.92 13.61
CA SER A 240 -0.03 -6.88 13.33
C SER A 240 -0.40 -7.68 12.08
N PRO A 241 0.51 -7.83 11.11
CA PRO A 241 0.22 -8.63 9.92
C PRO A 241 0.10 -10.12 10.26
N ASP A 242 -0.70 -10.85 9.47
CA ASP A 242 -0.79 -12.32 9.55
C ASP A 242 0.51 -12.94 9.03
N ILE A 243 1.10 -12.34 8.00
CA ILE A 243 2.39 -12.74 7.43
C ILE A 243 3.36 -11.57 7.50
N THR A 244 4.37 -11.69 8.36
CA THR A 244 5.40 -10.66 8.49
C THR A 244 6.39 -10.75 7.34
N VAL A 245 6.41 -9.71 6.49
CA VAL A 245 7.37 -9.55 5.39
C VAL A 245 8.06 -8.20 5.53
N LYS A 246 9.34 -8.22 5.87
CA LYS A 246 10.16 -6.99 5.91
C LYS A 246 10.55 -6.60 4.49
N GLN A 247 10.73 -5.29 4.26
CA GLN A 247 11.31 -4.84 2.98
C GLN A 247 12.76 -5.32 2.88
N ALA A 248 13.09 -5.93 1.75
CA ALA A 248 14.42 -6.45 1.47
C ALA A 248 14.87 -6.07 0.05
N LYS A 249 16.17 -6.10 -0.16
CA LYS A 249 16.76 -6.13 -1.50
C LYS A 249 17.05 -7.58 -1.84
N ILE A 250 16.69 -8.00 -3.02
CA ILE A 250 17.05 -9.32 -3.55
C ILE A 250 18.40 -9.16 -4.25
N GLU A 251 19.36 -9.98 -3.88
CA GLU A 251 20.60 -10.18 -4.63
C GLU A 251 20.49 -11.56 -5.28
N GLU A 252 20.46 -11.59 -6.61
CA GLU A 252 20.51 -12.84 -7.35
C GLU A 252 21.91 -13.45 -7.18
N LEU A 253 21.94 -14.66 -6.67
CA LEU A 253 23.21 -15.42 -6.59
C LEU A 253 23.43 -16.12 -7.92
N GLU A 254 24.62 -15.99 -8.47
CA GLU A 254 25.04 -16.76 -9.63
C GLU A 254 24.80 -18.27 -9.35
N PRO A 255 24.08 -18.97 -10.23
CA PRO A 255 23.78 -20.37 -9.98
C PRO A 255 25.06 -21.19 -9.95
N PHE A 256 25.29 -21.88 -8.85
CA PHE A 256 26.37 -22.83 -8.72
C PHE A 256 26.12 -23.96 -9.72
N SER A 257 26.78 -23.88 -10.91
CA SER A 257 26.79 -24.92 -11.96
C SER A 257 25.40 -25.53 -12.27
N ASN A 258 24.78 -25.09 -13.36
CA ASN A 258 23.52 -25.69 -13.91
C ASN A 258 23.77 -27.08 -14.53
N ARG A 259 24.52 -27.97 -13.88
CA ARG A 259 24.70 -29.34 -14.36
C ARG A 259 23.42 -30.12 -14.16
N LYS A 260 22.78 -30.50 -15.27
CA LYS A 260 21.60 -31.35 -15.28
C LYS A 260 22.02 -32.82 -15.49
N GLU A 261 21.11 -33.76 -15.19
CA GLU A 261 21.29 -35.19 -15.50
C GLU A 261 21.60 -35.39 -17.00
N SER A 262 20.94 -34.62 -17.87
CA SER A 262 21.19 -34.61 -19.31
C SER A 262 22.60 -34.24 -19.74
N ASP A 263 23.38 -33.60 -18.85
CA ASP A 263 24.77 -33.20 -19.12
C ASP A 263 25.79 -34.28 -18.69
N LEU A 264 25.31 -35.36 -18.08
CA LEU A 264 26.15 -36.47 -17.62
C LEU A 264 26.35 -37.46 -18.74
N LYS A 265 27.59 -37.90 -18.87
CA LYS A 265 27.96 -38.95 -19.84
C LYS A 265 27.28 -40.28 -19.48
N GLY A 266 26.36 -40.73 -20.33
CA GLY A 266 25.60 -41.96 -20.11
C GLY A 266 24.28 -41.77 -19.36
N HIS A 267 23.73 -40.53 -19.34
CA HIS A 267 22.39 -40.27 -18.83
C HIS A 267 21.33 -41.07 -19.60
N LEU A 268 20.25 -41.38 -18.95
CA LEU A 268 19.08 -42.04 -19.60
C LEU A 268 18.25 -40.97 -20.33
N GLU A 269 17.99 -41.22 -21.60
CA GLU A 269 17.10 -40.35 -22.40
C GLU A 269 15.67 -40.50 -21.91
N ASN A 270 14.92 -39.40 -21.88
CA ASN A 270 13.48 -39.43 -21.57
C ASN A 270 12.72 -39.95 -22.78
N PRO A 271 12.06 -41.14 -22.71
CA PRO A 271 11.35 -41.72 -23.86
C PRO A 271 10.23 -40.84 -24.39
N GLU A 272 9.70 -39.90 -23.61
CA GLU A 272 8.65 -38.97 -24.04
C GLU A 272 9.19 -37.72 -24.78
N GLU A 273 10.47 -37.40 -24.67
CA GLU A 273 11.11 -36.30 -25.38
C GLU A 273 11.56 -36.66 -26.80
N SER A 274 11.73 -37.98 -27.09
CA SER A 274 12.12 -38.44 -28.42
C SER A 274 11.07 -38.20 -29.52
N ASN A 275 9.86 -37.79 -29.15
CA ASN A 275 8.75 -37.54 -30.10
C ASN A 275 8.40 -36.04 -30.30
N LYS A 276 9.16 -35.11 -29.67
CA LYS A 276 8.94 -33.69 -29.88
C LYS A 276 9.78 -33.18 -31.04
N THR A 277 9.13 -32.63 -32.05
CA THR A 277 9.78 -31.98 -33.20
C THR A 277 10.57 -30.76 -32.74
N LEU A 278 11.71 -30.49 -33.38
CA LEU A 278 12.67 -29.42 -33.10
C LEU A 278 12.07 -28.00 -33.01
N ASP A 279 10.83 -27.81 -33.49
CA ASP A 279 10.13 -26.52 -33.42
C ASP A 279 9.46 -26.26 -32.06
N GLU A 280 9.12 -27.29 -31.29
CA GLU A 280 8.52 -27.14 -29.93
C GLU A 280 9.57 -26.82 -28.84
N ILE A 281 10.85 -27.02 -29.12
CA ILE A 281 11.94 -26.80 -28.14
C ILE A 281 12.35 -25.32 -28.08
N LYS A 282 12.09 -24.54 -29.14
CA LYS A 282 12.45 -23.12 -29.18
C LYS A 282 11.50 -22.20 -28.40
N ASP A 283 10.24 -22.60 -28.24
CA ASP A 283 9.25 -21.77 -27.50
C ASP A 283 9.37 -21.84 -25.96
N LYS A 284 10.19 -22.74 -25.42
CA LYS A 284 10.37 -22.86 -23.95
C LYS A 284 11.63 -22.16 -23.40
N GLN A 285 12.48 -21.65 -24.25
CA GLN A 285 13.72 -20.95 -23.82
C GLN A 285 13.57 -19.43 -23.65
N ASP A 286 12.42 -18.82 -24.01
CA ASP A 286 12.24 -17.37 -23.99
C ASP A 286 11.43 -16.81 -22.83
N THR A 287 11.16 -17.59 -21.77
CA THR A 287 10.45 -17.08 -20.58
C THR A 287 11.37 -16.55 -19.46
N SER A 288 12.67 -16.38 -19.72
CA SER A 288 13.60 -15.79 -18.75
C SER A 288 14.09 -14.38 -19.12
N ASN A 289 13.36 -13.64 -19.94
CA ASN A 289 13.56 -12.20 -20.05
C ASN A 289 12.82 -11.51 -18.88
N ILE A 290 13.32 -11.68 -17.68
CA ILE A 290 13.07 -10.72 -16.61
C ILE A 290 13.83 -9.45 -17.07
N ASP A 291 13.07 -8.43 -17.39
CA ASP A 291 13.60 -7.09 -17.69
C ASP A 291 14.50 -6.65 -16.52
N THR A 292 15.81 -6.79 -16.71
CA THR A 292 16.85 -6.31 -15.78
C THR A 292 17.01 -4.78 -15.84
N ASN A 293 15.94 -4.06 -16.14
CA ASN A 293 15.87 -2.61 -15.99
C ASN A 293 15.46 -2.23 -14.57
N ASN A 294 16.40 -2.22 -13.66
CA ASN A 294 16.67 -1.31 -12.52
C ASN A 294 15.46 -0.62 -11.84
N GLU A 295 14.28 -1.22 -11.83
CA GLU A 295 13.23 -0.91 -10.89
C GLU A 295 13.52 -1.71 -9.63
N LYS A 296 13.73 -1.04 -8.50
CA LYS A 296 13.87 -1.63 -7.17
C LYS A 296 12.69 -2.59 -6.98
N THR A 297 12.92 -3.87 -7.15
CA THR A 297 11.88 -4.90 -7.03
C THR A 297 11.24 -4.78 -5.66
N ASP A 298 9.94 -4.50 -5.62
CA ASP A 298 9.16 -4.41 -4.38
C ASP A 298 8.97 -5.81 -3.79
N TYR A 299 9.89 -6.20 -2.92
CA TYR A 299 9.91 -7.54 -2.32
C TYR A 299 8.58 -7.92 -1.65
N GLN A 300 7.93 -6.97 -0.94
CA GLN A 300 6.66 -7.24 -0.28
C GLN A 300 5.53 -7.48 -1.29
N LEU A 301 5.53 -6.73 -2.39
CA LEU A 301 4.56 -6.91 -3.48
C LEU A 301 4.75 -8.28 -4.15
N ASN A 302 5.99 -8.66 -4.45
CA ASN A 302 6.27 -9.97 -5.05
C ASN A 302 5.81 -11.12 -4.13
N ARG A 303 6.04 -11.02 -2.82
CA ARG A 303 5.53 -12.02 -1.85
C ARG A 303 4.00 -12.10 -1.81
N ALA A 304 3.31 -10.97 -2.00
CA ALA A 304 1.85 -10.95 -2.10
C ALA A 304 1.34 -11.62 -3.39
N LEU A 305 2.04 -11.40 -4.51
CA LEU A 305 1.73 -12.05 -5.79
C LEU A 305 1.93 -13.57 -5.70
N ASP A 306 3.08 -14.03 -5.17
CA ASP A 306 3.34 -15.45 -4.98
C ASP A 306 2.26 -16.12 -4.11
N LEU A 307 1.79 -15.42 -3.06
CA LEU A 307 0.72 -15.95 -2.21
C LEU A 307 -0.59 -16.09 -2.97
N LEU A 308 -0.98 -15.09 -3.78
CA LEU A 308 -2.20 -15.16 -4.58
C LEU A 308 -2.13 -16.28 -5.64
N GLU A 309 -0.99 -16.43 -6.30
CA GLU A 309 -0.76 -17.53 -7.25
C GLU A 309 -0.84 -18.88 -6.54
N GLY A 310 -0.22 -19.03 -5.37
CA GLY A 310 -0.30 -20.23 -4.57
C GLY A 310 -1.75 -20.58 -4.17
N ILE A 311 -2.56 -19.60 -3.77
CA ILE A 311 -3.98 -19.81 -3.46
C ILE A 311 -4.76 -20.22 -4.71
N ALA A 312 -4.49 -19.59 -5.87
CA ALA A 312 -5.19 -19.90 -7.12
C ALA A 312 -4.87 -21.29 -7.65
N LEU A 313 -3.68 -21.86 -7.35
CA LEU A 313 -3.32 -23.22 -7.73
C LEU A 313 -4.05 -24.30 -6.92
N TYR A 314 -4.59 -23.96 -5.74
CA TYR A 314 -5.25 -24.92 -4.84
C TYR A 314 -6.77 -24.82 -4.87
N ASN A 315 -7.35 -23.81 -5.52
CA ASN A 315 -8.80 -23.64 -5.67
C ASN A 315 -9.27 -24.07 -7.07
#